data_98bc23d06c4c67dc027f5067b3dc1162
#
_entry.id   98bc23d06c4c67dc027f5067b3dc1162
#
_cell.length_a   1.000
_cell.length_b   1.000
_cell.length_c   1.000
_cell.angle_alpha   90.00
_cell.angle_beta   90.00
_cell.angle_gamma   90.00
#
_symmetry.space_group_name_H-M   'P 1'
#
loop_
_entity.id
_entity.type
_entity.pdbx_description
1 polymer ?
#
loop_
_entity_poly.entity_id
_entity_poly.type
_entity_poly.pdbx_seq_one_letter_code
_entity_poly.pdbx_strand_id
1 'polypeptide(L)'
;MVSCSFLMATASFAADQADATGRHLTVGVAECPPFVMIEGDEFSGLAVYLWEQVGSELGLSWEYAEYSLGSLLEIVETGDEARLPDVGISCTSVTAEREELIDFSHSFNETYTAVAVRETSLGSASAGFFTRPAVIRAALIVLGIAVLIGGVFWLLEHSNNKKLFAHHTLLGRILEPVIIGLMFVSNGPIRYYRFKTLTGRVLATLLTLTSTFFIAAITAVFASSFTLSAMKTKVHTVDDLRHVHVGALAASTSAAFLDSHRIAHETRPDLDTLVNDLDAGKLGAIVSDAAFLQYRIKLGKQQGMYKSLTVLPYELEAQNYAFVLEQGSPLREDINRSLLMVRIKREWRERLREYLGEHAL
;
A
#
# COMPACT_ATOMS: atom_id res chain seq x y z
N MET A 1 -55.03 -52.06 12.84
CA MET A 1 -54.18 -51.60 13.95
C MET A 1 -52.85 -51.13 13.36
N VAL A 2 -52.80 -49.95 12.83
CA VAL A 2 -51.56 -49.21 12.52
C VAL A 2 -51.95 -47.74 12.50
N SER A 3 -51.86 -47.08 13.64
CA SER A 3 -51.93 -45.61 13.68
C SER A 3 -51.60 -45.18 15.13
N CYS A 4 -50.33 -45.00 15.43
CA CYS A 4 -49.92 -44.19 16.62
C CYS A 4 -48.39 -44.17 16.77
N SER A 5 -47.66 -43.62 15.75
CA SER A 5 -46.20 -43.47 15.91
C SER A 5 -45.64 -42.23 15.22
N PHE A 6 -46.50 -41.24 14.85
CA PHE A 6 -46.03 -40.06 14.08
C PHE A 6 -46.14 -38.72 14.82
N LEU A 7 -46.51 -38.76 16.12
CA LEU A 7 -46.72 -37.51 16.87
C LEU A 7 -45.62 -37.16 17.91
N MET A 8 -44.56 -37.95 18.07
CA MET A 8 -43.50 -37.64 19.03
C MET A 8 -42.23 -37.01 18.44
N ALA A 9 -42.10 -36.89 17.11
CA ALA A 9 -40.92 -36.29 16.50
C ALA A 9 -41.00 -34.77 16.35
N THR A 10 -42.18 -34.18 16.45
CA THR A 10 -42.37 -32.72 16.25
C THR A 10 -42.22 -31.90 17.54
N ALA A 11 -42.28 -32.54 18.70
CA ALA A 11 -42.14 -31.83 19.98
C ALA A 11 -40.67 -31.55 20.36
N SER A 12 -39.71 -32.32 19.86
CA SER A 12 -38.29 -32.12 20.18
C SER A 12 -37.65 -30.96 19.35
N PHE A 13 -38.16 -30.72 18.17
CA PHE A 13 -37.68 -29.58 17.34
C PHE A 13 -38.19 -28.21 17.83
N ALA A 14 -39.32 -28.16 18.50
CA ALA A 14 -39.90 -26.91 19.01
C ALA A 14 -39.34 -26.51 20.37
N ALA A 15 -38.76 -27.43 21.12
CA ALA A 15 -38.17 -27.15 22.43
C ALA A 15 -36.78 -26.51 22.29
N ASP A 16 -36.02 -26.82 21.24
CA ASP A 16 -34.67 -26.28 20.98
C ASP A 16 -34.70 -24.85 20.45
N GLN A 17 -35.79 -24.42 19.79
CA GLN A 17 -35.99 -23.05 19.34
C GLN A 17 -36.52 -22.10 20.43
N ALA A 18 -37.06 -22.59 21.53
CA ALA A 18 -37.62 -21.74 22.59
C ALA A 18 -36.55 -21.25 23.59
N ASP A 19 -35.35 -21.84 23.61
CA ASP A 19 -34.32 -21.51 24.57
C ASP A 19 -33.39 -20.37 24.11
N ALA A 20 -33.43 -20.00 22.82
CA ALA A 20 -32.60 -18.93 22.28
C ALA A 20 -33.21 -17.52 22.48
N THR A 21 -34.54 -17.41 22.64
CA THR A 21 -35.27 -16.13 22.76
C THR A 21 -35.31 -15.55 24.18
N GLY A 22 -34.19 -15.45 24.84
CA GLY A 22 -34.10 -14.87 26.20
C GLY A 22 -32.69 -14.88 26.76
N ARG A 23 -31.75 -15.47 26.02
CA ARG A 23 -30.34 -15.48 26.40
C ARG A 23 -29.71 -14.13 26.13
N HIS A 24 -29.08 -13.54 27.13
CA HIS A 24 -28.27 -12.35 26.97
C HIS A 24 -26.88 -12.77 26.48
N LEU A 25 -26.46 -12.31 25.30
CA LEU A 25 -25.22 -12.75 24.69
C LEU A 25 -24.08 -11.78 25.02
N THR A 26 -22.89 -12.32 25.18
CA THR A 26 -21.66 -11.53 25.17
C THR A 26 -21.08 -11.51 23.75
N VAL A 27 -20.96 -10.33 23.18
CA VAL A 27 -20.37 -10.13 21.85
C VAL A 27 -18.97 -9.56 22.00
N GLY A 28 -17.97 -10.39 21.71
CA GLY A 28 -16.58 -9.98 21.71
C GLY A 28 -16.25 -9.17 20.46
N VAL A 29 -15.68 -7.98 20.63
CA VAL A 29 -15.28 -7.10 19.55
C VAL A 29 -13.77 -6.87 19.57
N ALA A 30 -13.12 -7.03 18.41
CA ALA A 30 -11.73 -6.66 18.25
C ALA A 30 -11.60 -5.58 17.17
N GLU A 31 -10.86 -4.52 17.47
CA GLU A 31 -10.74 -3.36 16.61
C GLU A 31 -10.15 -3.71 15.25
N CYS A 32 -10.85 -3.33 14.19
CA CYS A 32 -10.42 -3.45 12.80
C CYS A 32 -11.20 -2.48 11.90
N PRO A 33 -10.81 -1.21 11.81
CA PRO A 33 -11.47 -0.26 10.92
C PRO A 33 -11.40 -0.68 9.44
N PRO A 34 -12.47 -0.52 8.65
CA PRO A 34 -13.78 0.08 8.98
C PRO A 34 -14.82 -0.92 9.45
N PHE A 35 -14.47 -2.16 9.79
CA PHE A 35 -15.43 -3.20 10.19
C PHE A 35 -15.83 -3.08 11.64
N VAL A 36 -14.86 -2.84 12.52
CA VAL A 36 -15.04 -2.56 13.93
C VAL A 36 -14.21 -1.34 14.30
N MET A 37 -14.85 -0.30 14.77
CA MET A 37 -14.24 0.92 15.29
C MET A 37 -14.70 1.12 16.72
N ILE A 38 -13.75 1.41 17.61
CA ILE A 38 -13.98 1.56 19.06
C ILE A 38 -13.60 3.01 19.44
N GLU A 39 -14.58 3.77 19.90
CA GLU A 39 -14.38 5.15 20.37
C GLU A 39 -14.92 5.26 21.81
N GLY A 40 -14.06 4.99 22.79
CA GLY A 40 -14.46 4.87 24.20
C GLY A 40 -15.40 3.69 24.40
N ASP A 41 -16.62 3.94 24.87
CA ASP A 41 -17.64 2.90 25.07
C ASP A 41 -18.56 2.72 23.84
N GLU A 42 -18.28 3.37 22.73
CA GLU A 42 -19.09 3.33 21.52
C GLU A 42 -18.46 2.40 20.48
N PHE A 43 -19.25 1.41 20.02
CA PHE A 43 -18.84 0.44 19.01
C PHE A 43 -19.56 0.73 17.70
N SER A 44 -18.81 0.78 16.59
CA SER A 44 -19.34 1.11 15.28
C SER A 44 -18.59 0.39 14.16
N GLY A 45 -19.06 0.55 12.92
CA GLY A 45 -18.42 -0.04 11.75
C GLY A 45 -19.29 -1.04 11.02
N LEU A 46 -18.78 -1.58 9.91
CA LEU A 46 -19.54 -2.44 9.00
C LEU A 46 -19.98 -3.75 9.65
N ALA A 47 -19.09 -4.41 10.39
CA ALA A 47 -19.38 -5.69 11.03
C ALA A 47 -20.29 -5.51 12.25
N VAL A 48 -20.11 -4.43 13.02
CA VAL A 48 -20.98 -4.07 14.13
C VAL A 48 -22.40 -3.78 13.63
N TYR A 49 -22.54 -2.92 12.60
CA TYR A 49 -23.84 -2.66 11.98
C TYR A 49 -24.52 -3.95 11.50
N LEU A 50 -23.77 -4.83 10.85
CA LEU A 50 -24.30 -6.09 10.34
C LEU A 50 -24.80 -6.99 11.47
N TRP A 51 -24.04 -7.09 12.56
CA TRP A 51 -24.44 -7.83 13.75
C TRP A 51 -25.72 -7.25 14.38
N GLU A 52 -25.80 -5.94 14.54
CA GLU A 52 -26.99 -5.28 15.08
C GLU A 52 -28.27 -5.60 14.26
N GLN A 53 -28.12 -5.66 12.93
CA GLN A 53 -29.25 -6.06 12.06
C GLN A 53 -29.61 -7.53 12.27
N VAL A 54 -28.61 -8.42 12.32
CA VAL A 54 -28.79 -9.86 12.51
C VAL A 54 -29.40 -10.14 13.89
N GLY A 55 -28.80 -9.58 14.94
CA GLY A 55 -29.26 -9.78 16.32
C GLY A 55 -30.69 -9.24 16.55
N SER A 56 -31.00 -8.06 15.98
CA SER A 56 -32.34 -7.49 16.06
C SER A 56 -33.38 -8.34 15.31
N GLU A 57 -33.04 -8.89 14.16
CA GLU A 57 -33.93 -9.74 13.37
C GLU A 57 -34.23 -11.08 14.08
N LEU A 58 -33.24 -11.58 14.85
CA LEU A 58 -33.38 -12.80 15.64
C LEU A 58 -33.98 -12.54 17.04
N GLY A 59 -34.22 -11.27 17.43
CA GLY A 59 -34.72 -10.89 18.74
C GLY A 59 -33.77 -11.17 19.90
N LEU A 60 -32.46 -11.16 19.63
CA LEU A 60 -31.41 -11.36 20.62
C LEU A 60 -31.15 -10.08 21.43
N SER A 61 -30.69 -10.23 22.65
CA SER A 61 -30.14 -9.15 23.47
C SER A 61 -28.66 -9.44 23.73
N TRP A 62 -27.82 -8.38 23.70
CA TRP A 62 -26.37 -8.57 23.87
C TRP A 62 -25.73 -7.38 24.53
N GLU A 63 -24.50 -7.62 25.03
CA GLU A 63 -23.55 -6.59 25.43
C GLU A 63 -22.23 -6.79 24.68
N TYR A 64 -21.52 -5.69 24.42
CA TYR A 64 -20.21 -5.74 23.79
C TYR A 64 -19.11 -5.83 24.84
N ALA A 65 -18.06 -6.63 24.54
CA ALA A 65 -16.83 -6.68 25.31
C ALA A 65 -15.63 -6.57 24.38
N GLU A 66 -14.68 -5.70 24.71
CA GLU A 66 -13.49 -5.46 23.91
C GLU A 66 -12.43 -6.54 24.12
N TYR A 67 -11.87 -7.03 23.02
CA TYR A 67 -10.78 -8.00 22.98
C TYR A 67 -9.70 -7.56 21.99
N SER A 68 -8.45 -8.02 22.18
CA SER A 68 -7.49 -8.02 21.07
C SER A 68 -7.84 -9.13 20.07
N LEU A 69 -7.40 -9.02 18.83
CA LEU A 69 -7.62 -10.10 17.85
C LEU A 69 -7.02 -11.43 18.33
N GLY A 70 -5.81 -11.37 18.90
CA GLY A 70 -5.16 -12.57 19.47
C GLY A 70 -5.97 -13.20 20.59
N SER A 71 -6.41 -12.39 21.57
CA SER A 71 -7.20 -12.92 22.70
C SER A 71 -8.57 -13.40 22.25
N LEU A 72 -9.20 -12.77 21.27
CA LEU A 72 -10.48 -13.25 20.72
C LEU A 72 -10.34 -14.65 20.10
N LEU A 73 -9.21 -14.94 19.44
CA LEU A 73 -8.93 -16.25 18.85
C LEU A 73 -8.42 -17.26 19.89
N GLU A 74 -7.51 -16.86 20.80
CA GLU A 74 -6.90 -17.72 21.81
C GLU A 74 -7.90 -18.22 22.84
N ILE A 75 -8.86 -17.38 23.26
CA ILE A 75 -9.91 -17.76 24.19
C ILE A 75 -10.77 -18.88 23.60
N VAL A 76 -11.01 -18.84 22.30
CA VAL A 76 -11.78 -19.87 21.60
C VAL A 76 -10.97 -21.17 21.46
N GLU A 77 -9.64 -21.11 21.29
CA GLU A 77 -8.76 -22.29 21.22
C GLU A 77 -8.61 -22.99 22.58
N THR A 78 -8.59 -22.26 23.68
CA THR A 78 -8.31 -22.83 25.00
C THR A 78 -9.53 -23.43 25.68
N GLY A 79 -10.74 -23.20 25.16
CA GLY A 79 -11.99 -23.76 25.69
C GLY A 79 -12.28 -23.31 27.11
N ASP A 80 -11.81 -22.14 27.52
CA ASP A 80 -12.13 -21.56 28.84
C ASP A 80 -13.55 -20.98 28.79
N GLU A 81 -14.54 -21.85 28.95
CA GLU A 81 -15.98 -21.55 28.87
C GLU A 81 -16.41 -20.35 29.73
N ALA A 82 -15.61 -19.98 30.72
CA ALA A 82 -15.92 -18.85 31.60
C ALA A 82 -15.61 -17.46 30.95
N ARG A 83 -14.98 -17.43 29.79
CA ARG A 83 -14.51 -16.19 29.14
C ARG A 83 -14.86 -16.07 27.66
N LEU A 84 -15.45 -17.07 27.03
CA LEU A 84 -15.79 -17.04 25.63
C LEU A 84 -16.93 -16.06 25.36
N PRO A 85 -16.77 -15.14 24.41
CA PRO A 85 -17.91 -14.44 23.87
C PRO A 85 -18.78 -15.43 23.07
N ASP A 86 -20.09 -15.29 23.14
CA ASP A 86 -21.03 -16.10 22.34
C ASP A 86 -20.83 -15.87 20.84
N VAL A 87 -20.41 -14.67 20.48
CA VAL A 87 -20.10 -14.25 19.11
C VAL A 87 -18.89 -13.32 19.08
N GLY A 88 -17.96 -13.57 18.21
CA GLY A 88 -16.81 -12.68 17.97
C GLY A 88 -16.96 -11.86 16.68
N ILE A 89 -16.74 -10.56 16.78
CA ILE A 89 -16.87 -9.62 15.67
C ILE A 89 -15.55 -8.89 15.44
N SER A 90 -14.97 -9.09 14.27
CA SER A 90 -13.77 -8.38 13.80
C SER A 90 -13.63 -8.57 12.28
N CYS A 91 -12.49 -8.19 11.70
CA CYS A 91 -12.06 -8.63 10.37
C CYS A 91 -11.39 -10.02 10.43
N THR A 92 -12.09 -10.98 11.00
CA THR A 92 -11.54 -12.32 11.20
C THR A 92 -11.71 -13.16 9.95
N SER A 93 -10.56 -13.52 9.35
CA SER A 93 -10.54 -14.38 8.16
C SER A 93 -10.80 -15.83 8.53
N VAL A 94 -11.66 -16.47 7.75
CA VAL A 94 -11.90 -17.91 7.79
C VAL A 94 -10.67 -18.61 7.22
N THR A 95 -10.05 -19.48 8.01
CA THR A 95 -8.97 -20.37 7.55
C THR A 95 -9.24 -21.80 8.00
N ALA A 96 -8.63 -22.76 7.27
CA ALA A 96 -8.83 -24.18 7.60
C ALA A 96 -8.38 -24.51 9.03
N GLU A 97 -7.27 -23.93 9.48
CA GLU A 97 -6.72 -24.15 10.82
C GLU A 97 -7.66 -23.61 11.90
N ARG A 98 -8.29 -22.45 11.65
CA ARG A 98 -9.23 -21.86 12.60
C ARG A 98 -10.56 -22.62 12.63
N GLU A 99 -11.04 -23.10 11.47
CA GLU A 99 -12.28 -23.89 11.38
C GLU A 99 -12.19 -25.25 12.10
N GLU A 100 -10.98 -25.73 12.39
CA GLU A 100 -10.79 -26.93 13.22
C GLU A 100 -11.12 -26.67 14.71
N LEU A 101 -11.01 -25.43 15.16
CA LEU A 101 -11.09 -25.03 16.56
C LEU A 101 -12.37 -24.26 16.90
N ILE A 102 -12.86 -23.50 15.94
CA ILE A 102 -14.00 -22.58 16.06
C ILE A 102 -14.94 -22.70 14.87
N ASP A 103 -16.20 -22.37 15.07
CA ASP A 103 -17.16 -22.24 13.97
C ASP A 103 -17.17 -20.79 13.43
N PHE A 104 -17.49 -20.66 12.16
CA PHE A 104 -17.71 -19.38 11.52
C PHE A 104 -19.12 -19.26 10.96
N SER A 105 -19.62 -18.04 10.89
CA SER A 105 -20.79 -17.72 10.08
C SER A 105 -20.45 -17.80 8.58
N HIS A 106 -21.44 -17.65 7.71
CA HIS A 106 -21.18 -17.30 6.33
C HIS A 106 -20.35 -16.02 6.26
N SER A 107 -19.44 -15.97 5.27
CA SER A 107 -18.62 -14.77 5.03
C SER A 107 -19.52 -13.57 4.73
N PHE A 108 -19.24 -12.44 5.37
CA PHE A 108 -19.95 -11.18 5.11
C PHE A 108 -19.16 -10.21 4.23
N ASN A 109 -17.85 -10.39 4.11
CA ASN A 109 -16.98 -9.58 3.26
C ASN A 109 -15.86 -10.41 2.67
N GLU A 110 -15.53 -10.13 1.41
CA GLU A 110 -14.41 -10.70 0.69
C GLU A 110 -13.37 -9.61 0.49
N THR A 111 -12.12 -9.91 0.76
CA THR A 111 -10.98 -9.01 0.60
C THR A 111 -9.74 -9.83 0.28
N TYR A 112 -8.57 -9.22 0.33
CA TYR A 112 -7.29 -9.88 0.10
C TYR A 112 -6.20 -9.27 0.97
N THR A 113 -5.15 -10.02 1.19
CA THR A 113 -3.92 -9.52 1.82
C THR A 113 -3.19 -8.63 0.82
N ALA A 114 -2.82 -7.44 1.25
CA ALA A 114 -2.14 -6.43 0.45
C ALA A 114 -0.87 -5.93 1.14
N VAL A 115 -0.07 -5.21 0.37
CA VAL A 115 1.16 -4.57 0.87
C VAL A 115 1.00 -3.06 0.78
N ALA A 116 1.25 -2.37 1.89
CA ALA A 116 1.44 -0.93 1.85
C ALA A 116 2.91 -0.58 2.04
N VAL A 117 3.34 0.44 1.33
CA VAL A 117 4.72 0.94 1.33
C VAL A 117 4.74 2.46 1.40
N ARG A 118 5.91 2.99 1.77
CA ARG A 118 6.16 4.42 1.71
C ARG A 118 6.74 4.80 0.35
N GLU A 119 6.05 5.67 -0.37
CA GLU A 119 6.57 6.26 -1.60
C GLU A 119 7.80 7.12 -1.29
N THR A 120 8.86 6.92 -2.04
CA THR A 120 10.01 7.84 -1.99
C THR A 120 9.60 9.15 -2.65
N SER A 121 9.57 10.25 -1.89
CA SER A 121 9.23 11.55 -2.43
C SER A 121 10.18 11.92 -3.57
N LEU A 122 9.64 12.50 -4.66
CA LEU A 122 10.42 12.99 -5.81
C LEU A 122 11.53 13.97 -5.37
N GLY A 123 11.35 14.71 -4.27
CA GLY A 123 12.34 15.62 -3.72
C GLY A 123 13.57 14.93 -3.15
N SER A 124 13.42 13.83 -2.41
CA SER A 124 14.55 13.06 -1.88
C SER A 124 15.23 12.23 -2.99
N ALA A 125 14.45 11.76 -3.97
CA ALA A 125 14.97 11.04 -5.13
C ALA A 125 15.82 11.98 -6.02
N SER A 126 15.43 13.26 -6.20
CA SER A 126 16.18 14.23 -6.99
C SER A 126 17.49 14.64 -6.33
N ALA A 127 17.49 14.90 -5.02
CA ALA A 127 18.72 15.25 -4.31
C ALA A 127 19.76 14.10 -4.33
N GLY A 128 19.32 12.86 -4.12
CA GLY A 128 20.15 11.68 -4.22
C GLY A 128 20.62 11.35 -5.65
N PHE A 129 19.91 11.83 -6.68
CA PHE A 129 20.31 11.63 -8.07
C PHE A 129 21.58 12.40 -8.43
N PHE A 130 21.67 13.67 -8.06
CA PHE A 130 22.83 14.51 -8.38
C PHE A 130 24.11 14.10 -7.63
N THR A 131 24.00 13.40 -6.51
CA THR A 131 25.13 12.89 -5.74
C THR A 131 25.61 11.52 -6.22
N ARG A 132 24.94 10.87 -7.16
CA ARG A 132 25.34 9.54 -7.67
C ARG A 132 26.68 9.63 -8.41
N PRO A 133 27.65 8.73 -8.12
CA PRO A 133 28.95 8.74 -8.79
C PRO A 133 28.87 8.65 -10.31
N ALA A 134 27.85 7.98 -10.84
CA ALA A 134 27.59 7.87 -12.28
C ALA A 134 27.24 9.23 -12.90
N VAL A 135 26.40 10.04 -12.23
CA VAL A 135 26.00 11.37 -12.71
C VAL A 135 27.19 12.33 -12.67
N ILE A 136 27.98 12.30 -11.60
CA ILE A 136 29.20 13.11 -11.46
C ILE A 136 30.20 12.74 -12.57
N ARG A 137 30.43 11.44 -12.83
CA ARG A 137 31.29 10.99 -13.92
C ARG A 137 30.80 11.47 -15.28
N ALA A 138 29.48 11.37 -15.56
CA ALA A 138 28.89 11.85 -16.80
C ALA A 138 29.09 13.36 -16.97
N ALA A 139 28.88 14.16 -15.91
CA ALA A 139 29.12 15.60 -15.94
C ALA A 139 30.57 15.95 -16.23
N LEU A 140 31.52 15.21 -15.63
CA LEU A 140 32.97 15.40 -15.88
C LEU A 140 33.34 15.02 -17.30
N ILE A 141 32.76 13.99 -17.89
CA ILE A 141 32.97 13.60 -19.30
C ILE A 141 32.44 14.71 -20.23
N VAL A 142 31.23 15.23 -19.98
CA VAL A 142 30.65 16.33 -20.75
C VAL A 142 31.53 17.58 -20.68
N LEU A 143 32.03 17.93 -19.50
CA LEU A 143 32.98 19.05 -19.33
C LEU A 143 34.28 18.81 -20.07
N GLY A 144 34.84 17.60 -20.05
CA GLY A 144 36.02 17.21 -20.78
C GLY A 144 35.84 17.37 -22.31
N ILE A 145 34.70 16.92 -22.84
CA ILE A 145 34.34 17.12 -24.26
C ILE A 145 34.23 18.61 -24.60
N ALA A 146 33.58 19.42 -23.73
CA ALA A 146 33.48 20.86 -23.94
C ALA A 146 34.87 21.53 -23.98
N VAL A 147 35.77 21.18 -23.09
CA VAL A 147 37.16 21.68 -23.08
C VAL A 147 37.89 21.29 -24.38
N LEU A 148 37.72 20.05 -24.84
CA LEU A 148 38.35 19.57 -26.09
C LEU A 148 37.82 20.32 -27.30
N ILE A 149 36.49 20.47 -27.45
CA ILE A 149 35.87 21.24 -28.54
C ILE A 149 36.35 22.68 -28.52
N GLY A 150 36.28 23.33 -27.35
CA GLY A 150 36.74 24.69 -27.18
C GLY A 150 38.24 24.89 -27.53
N GLY A 151 39.09 23.94 -27.14
CA GLY A 151 40.51 23.90 -27.47
C GLY A 151 40.74 23.79 -29.01
N VAL A 152 39.99 22.95 -29.70
CA VAL A 152 40.06 22.84 -31.18
C VAL A 152 39.67 24.16 -31.84
N PHE A 153 38.59 24.82 -31.41
CA PHE A 153 38.21 26.13 -31.96
C PHE A 153 39.23 27.20 -31.62
N TRP A 154 39.86 27.17 -30.47
CA TRP A 154 40.95 28.07 -30.14
C TRP A 154 42.13 27.89 -31.10
N LEU A 155 42.56 26.66 -31.38
CA LEU A 155 43.64 26.36 -32.30
C LEU A 155 43.32 26.84 -33.74
N LEU A 156 42.09 26.64 -34.21
CA LEU A 156 41.68 27.01 -35.59
C LEU A 156 41.46 28.50 -35.79
N GLU A 157 40.93 29.21 -34.79
CA GLU A 157 40.47 30.60 -34.94
C GLU A 157 41.38 31.65 -34.25
N HIS A 158 42.21 31.26 -33.30
CA HIS A 158 43.02 32.21 -32.51
C HIS A 158 43.86 33.15 -33.33
N SER A 159 44.47 32.66 -34.41
CA SER A 159 45.32 33.46 -35.31
C SER A 159 44.50 34.41 -36.19
N ASN A 160 43.32 33.96 -36.66
CA ASN A 160 42.55 34.66 -37.70
C ASN A 160 41.41 35.52 -37.11
N ASN A 161 41.00 35.24 -35.86
CA ASN A 161 39.82 35.88 -35.26
C ASN A 161 40.15 36.48 -33.88
N LYS A 162 40.94 37.54 -33.86
CA LYS A 162 41.35 38.24 -32.63
C LYS A 162 40.17 38.83 -31.82
N LYS A 163 38.98 39.00 -32.43
CA LYS A 163 37.79 39.49 -31.73
C LYS A 163 37.08 38.39 -30.95
N LEU A 164 37.25 37.15 -31.33
CA LEU A 164 36.62 36.00 -30.63
C LEU A 164 37.36 35.65 -29.35
N PHE A 165 38.68 35.96 -29.28
CA PHE A 165 39.55 35.63 -28.12
C PHE A 165 40.20 36.93 -27.60
N ALA A 166 39.39 37.98 -27.39
CA ALA A 166 39.88 39.35 -27.11
C ALA A 166 40.23 39.59 -25.62
N HIS A 167 39.95 38.64 -24.71
CA HIS A 167 40.21 38.85 -23.28
C HIS A 167 41.70 38.89 -22.95
N HIS A 168 42.08 39.96 -22.24
CA HIS A 168 43.48 40.20 -21.84
C HIS A 168 43.86 39.53 -20.53
N THR A 169 42.88 39.03 -19.75
CA THR A 169 43.13 38.35 -18.47
C THR A 169 43.43 36.87 -18.69
N LEU A 170 44.34 36.29 -17.86
CA LEU A 170 44.69 34.87 -17.91
C LEU A 170 43.43 33.96 -17.75
N LEU A 171 42.53 34.35 -16.84
CA LEU A 171 41.30 33.63 -16.59
C LEU A 171 40.36 33.64 -17.82
N GLY A 172 40.23 34.80 -18.49
CA GLY A 172 39.45 34.94 -19.72
C GLY A 172 39.98 34.09 -20.88
N ARG A 173 41.30 34.00 -21.05
CA ARG A 173 41.92 33.15 -22.08
C ARG A 173 41.65 31.66 -21.91
N ILE A 174 41.48 31.18 -20.67
CA ILE A 174 41.17 29.79 -20.39
C ILE A 174 39.66 29.55 -20.47
N LEU A 175 38.83 30.44 -19.89
CA LEU A 175 37.38 30.27 -19.81
C LEU A 175 36.70 30.43 -21.18
N GLU A 176 37.18 31.32 -22.07
CA GLU A 176 36.54 31.60 -23.35
C GLU A 176 36.46 30.36 -24.27
N PRO A 177 37.52 29.56 -24.48
CA PRO A 177 37.43 28.30 -25.20
C PRO A 177 36.46 27.30 -24.52
N VAL A 178 36.46 27.22 -23.19
CA VAL A 178 35.57 26.31 -22.44
C VAL A 178 34.09 26.71 -22.62
N ILE A 179 33.80 28.02 -22.61
CA ILE A 179 32.44 28.54 -22.83
C ILE A 179 31.99 28.22 -24.25
N ILE A 180 32.84 28.39 -25.27
CA ILE A 180 32.56 28.02 -26.65
C ILE A 180 32.23 26.53 -26.75
N GLY A 181 33.05 25.67 -26.15
CA GLY A 181 32.79 24.23 -26.11
C GLY A 181 31.49 23.86 -25.41
N LEU A 182 31.21 24.50 -24.27
CA LEU A 182 29.96 24.29 -23.54
C LEU A 182 28.72 24.69 -24.35
N MET A 183 28.82 25.80 -25.10
CA MET A 183 27.76 26.26 -26.00
C MET A 183 27.47 25.25 -27.12
N PHE A 184 28.49 24.59 -27.66
CA PHE A 184 28.31 23.52 -28.65
C PHE A 184 27.65 22.29 -28.01
N VAL A 185 28.07 21.91 -26.82
CA VAL A 185 27.47 20.75 -26.09
C VAL A 185 26.03 21.04 -25.68
N SER A 186 25.72 22.28 -25.24
CA SER A 186 24.40 22.70 -24.79
C SER A 186 23.46 23.22 -25.87
N ASN A 187 23.88 23.18 -27.15
CA ASN A 187 23.16 23.79 -28.27
C ASN A 187 22.80 25.26 -28.03
N GLY A 188 23.69 25.99 -27.38
CA GLY A 188 23.55 27.41 -27.08
C GLY A 188 23.57 28.31 -28.34
N PRO A 189 23.32 29.62 -28.19
CA PRO A 189 23.19 30.56 -29.30
C PRO A 189 24.53 30.81 -30.02
N ILE A 190 24.93 29.91 -30.90
CA ILE A 190 26.16 29.96 -31.67
C ILE A 190 26.18 31.14 -32.64
N ARG A 191 25.05 31.81 -32.89
CA ARG A 191 24.92 32.98 -33.79
C ARG A 191 25.79 34.17 -33.38
N TYR A 192 26.26 34.26 -32.17
CA TYR A 192 27.15 35.30 -31.67
C TYR A 192 28.61 35.11 -32.12
N TYR A 193 29.01 33.88 -32.50
CA TYR A 193 30.38 33.56 -32.87
C TYR A 193 30.51 33.54 -34.43
N ARG A 194 31.14 34.57 -34.96
CA ARG A 194 31.46 34.64 -36.42
C ARG A 194 32.81 33.99 -36.68
N PHE A 195 32.80 32.68 -36.95
CA PHE A 195 34.00 31.97 -37.39
C PHE A 195 34.47 32.48 -38.75
N LYS A 196 35.78 32.78 -38.88
CA LYS A 196 36.37 33.32 -40.09
C LYS A 196 36.89 32.23 -41.01
N THR A 197 37.41 31.16 -40.45
CA THR A 197 37.94 30.04 -41.22
C THR A 197 36.82 29.14 -41.76
N LEU A 198 37.01 28.62 -43.01
CA LEU A 198 36.06 27.69 -43.61
C LEU A 198 35.94 26.41 -42.78
N THR A 199 37.07 25.88 -42.32
CA THR A 199 37.15 24.70 -41.46
C THR A 199 36.39 24.91 -40.17
N GLY A 200 36.53 26.07 -39.53
CA GLY A 200 35.77 26.43 -38.31
C GLY A 200 34.25 26.45 -38.53
N ARG A 201 33.79 26.98 -39.70
CA ARG A 201 32.37 27.03 -40.06
C ARG A 201 31.78 25.64 -40.31
N VAL A 202 32.48 24.78 -41.07
CA VAL A 202 32.05 23.41 -41.34
C VAL A 202 32.00 22.60 -40.03
N LEU A 203 33.03 22.68 -39.19
CA LEU A 203 33.09 22.02 -37.91
C LEU A 203 31.97 22.49 -36.98
N ALA A 204 31.72 23.80 -36.91
CA ALA A 204 30.61 24.35 -36.09
C ALA A 204 29.25 23.82 -36.54
N THR A 205 29.00 23.72 -37.85
CA THR A 205 27.76 23.20 -38.40
C THR A 205 27.56 21.72 -38.03
N LEU A 206 28.60 20.90 -38.22
CA LEU A 206 28.55 19.46 -37.84
C LEU A 206 28.35 19.27 -36.37
N LEU A 207 29.06 20.02 -35.52
CA LEU A 207 28.89 19.93 -34.07
C LEU A 207 27.51 20.38 -33.60
N THR A 208 26.92 21.41 -34.21
CA THR A 208 25.55 21.85 -33.88
C THR A 208 24.52 20.79 -34.22
N LEU A 209 24.63 20.14 -35.38
CA LEU A 209 23.75 19.03 -35.74
C LEU A 209 23.90 17.86 -34.75
N THR A 210 25.14 17.45 -34.45
CA THR A 210 25.43 16.36 -33.51
C THR A 210 24.95 16.67 -32.10
N SER A 211 25.14 17.92 -31.62
CA SER A 211 24.72 18.31 -30.26
C SER A 211 23.20 18.26 -30.07
N THR A 212 22.43 18.56 -31.12
CA THR A 212 20.96 18.44 -31.06
C THR A 212 20.53 17.01 -30.78
N PHE A 213 21.11 16.04 -31.47
CA PHE A 213 20.83 14.61 -31.19
C PHE A 213 21.33 14.17 -29.81
N PHE A 214 22.48 14.69 -29.38
CA PHE A 214 23.05 14.37 -28.08
C PHE A 214 22.17 14.86 -26.92
N ILE A 215 21.66 16.10 -27.02
CA ILE A 215 20.72 16.64 -26.00
C ILE A 215 19.43 15.87 -26.01
N ALA A 216 18.86 15.54 -27.18
CA ALA A 216 17.66 14.73 -27.29
C ALA A 216 17.84 13.34 -26.62
N ALA A 217 18.98 12.70 -26.85
CA ALA A 217 19.31 11.41 -26.20
C ALA A 217 19.44 11.54 -24.69
N ILE A 218 20.13 12.56 -24.19
CA ILE A 218 20.24 12.84 -22.76
C ILE A 218 18.85 13.06 -22.14
N THR A 219 18.03 13.91 -22.78
CA THR A 219 16.66 14.19 -22.29
C THR A 219 15.82 12.91 -22.24
N ALA A 220 15.91 12.04 -23.25
CA ALA A 220 15.20 10.77 -23.27
C ALA A 220 15.66 9.83 -22.14
N VAL A 221 16.96 9.73 -21.87
CA VAL A 221 17.51 8.94 -20.78
C VAL A 221 17.07 9.49 -19.42
N PHE A 222 17.08 10.81 -19.25
CA PHE A 222 16.59 11.45 -18.03
C PHE A 222 15.11 11.20 -17.83
N ALA A 223 14.28 11.45 -18.84
CA ALA A 223 12.84 11.20 -18.78
C ALA A 223 12.52 9.74 -18.42
N SER A 224 13.18 8.79 -19.08
CA SER A 224 13.05 7.36 -18.80
C SER A 224 13.49 7.03 -17.36
N SER A 225 14.62 7.57 -16.91
CA SER A 225 15.14 7.31 -15.55
C SER A 225 14.24 7.92 -14.47
N PHE A 226 13.65 9.10 -14.72
CA PHE A 226 12.67 9.70 -13.81
C PHE A 226 11.37 8.90 -13.78
N THR A 227 10.85 8.46 -14.91
CA THR A 227 9.65 7.63 -14.99
C THR A 227 9.86 6.30 -14.25
N LEU A 228 10.97 5.62 -14.51
CA LEU A 228 11.32 4.38 -13.79
C LEU A 228 11.54 4.60 -12.27
N SER A 229 12.09 5.75 -11.87
CA SER A 229 12.31 6.05 -10.45
C SER A 229 11.03 6.46 -9.74
N ALA A 230 10.10 7.11 -10.44
CA ALA A 230 8.75 7.41 -9.93
C ALA A 230 7.90 6.14 -9.78
N MET A 231 8.17 5.10 -10.58
CA MET A 231 7.52 3.80 -10.48
C MET A 231 8.22 2.83 -9.51
N LYS A 232 9.40 3.17 -8.99
CA LYS A 232 10.15 2.30 -8.07
C LYS A 232 9.71 2.51 -6.63
N THR A 233 8.56 1.94 -6.25
CA THR A 233 8.46 1.30 -4.95
C THR A 233 9.49 0.18 -4.90
N LYS A 234 10.17 0.00 -3.78
CA LYS A 234 11.19 -1.06 -3.63
C LYS A 234 10.61 -2.48 -3.65
N VAL A 235 9.29 -2.60 -3.68
CA VAL A 235 8.54 -3.85 -3.58
C VAL A 235 7.64 -3.96 -4.81
N HIS A 236 7.93 -4.94 -5.66
CA HIS A 236 7.16 -5.27 -6.87
C HIS A 236 6.63 -6.70 -6.85
N THR A 237 7.26 -7.55 -6.04
CA THR A 237 6.94 -8.97 -5.89
C THR A 237 6.98 -9.36 -4.42
N VAL A 238 6.40 -10.49 -4.06
CA VAL A 238 6.49 -11.06 -2.71
C VAL A 238 7.95 -11.27 -2.28
N ASP A 239 8.82 -11.67 -3.22
CA ASP A 239 10.24 -11.89 -2.92
C ASP A 239 10.99 -10.60 -2.54
N ASP A 240 10.55 -9.44 -3.02
CA ASP A 240 11.15 -8.15 -2.64
C ASP A 240 10.95 -7.82 -1.17
N LEU A 241 9.90 -8.37 -0.54
CA LEU A 241 9.63 -8.24 0.89
C LEU A 241 10.77 -8.80 1.75
N ARG A 242 11.55 -9.77 1.24
CA ARG A 242 12.74 -10.33 1.94
C ARG A 242 13.85 -9.31 2.13
N HIS A 243 13.85 -8.23 1.37
CA HIS A 243 14.89 -7.21 1.34
C HIS A 243 14.51 -5.90 2.04
N VAL A 244 13.34 -5.86 2.67
CA VAL A 244 12.84 -4.70 3.42
C VAL A 244 12.41 -5.14 4.83
N HIS A 245 12.39 -4.20 5.76
CA HIS A 245 11.79 -4.43 7.09
C HIS A 245 10.28 -4.48 6.96
N VAL A 246 9.70 -5.66 7.10
CA VAL A 246 8.26 -5.89 6.96
C VAL A 246 7.62 -5.93 8.34
N GLY A 247 6.44 -5.32 8.46
CA GLY A 247 5.59 -5.41 9.63
C GLY A 247 4.26 -6.07 9.32
N ALA A 248 3.70 -6.77 10.32
CA ALA A 248 2.36 -7.36 10.29
C ALA A 248 1.68 -7.25 11.66
N LEU A 249 0.36 -7.39 11.69
CA LEU A 249 -0.39 -7.49 12.95
C LEU A 249 -0.14 -8.87 13.60
N ALA A 250 0.04 -8.89 14.91
CA ALA A 250 0.18 -10.14 15.65
C ALA A 250 -1.07 -11.02 15.52
N ALA A 251 -0.90 -12.34 15.46
CA ALA A 251 -1.96 -13.35 15.30
C ALA A 251 -2.85 -13.18 14.04
N SER A 252 -2.41 -12.40 13.06
CA SER A 252 -3.13 -12.19 11.80
C SER A 252 -2.75 -13.22 10.73
N THR A 253 -3.65 -13.43 9.77
CA THR A 253 -3.37 -14.21 8.55
C THR A 253 -2.22 -13.63 7.74
N SER A 254 -2.03 -12.30 7.79
CA SER A 254 -0.91 -11.62 7.14
C SER A 254 0.45 -12.01 7.75
N ALA A 255 0.53 -12.18 9.08
CA ALA A 255 1.74 -12.70 9.72
C ALA A 255 1.98 -14.17 9.33
N ALA A 256 0.92 -15.01 9.36
CA ALA A 256 1.00 -16.40 8.92
C ALA A 256 1.43 -16.53 7.44
N PHE A 257 0.94 -15.66 6.56
CA PHE A 257 1.39 -15.57 5.17
C PHE A 257 2.89 -15.29 5.05
N LEU A 258 3.40 -14.33 5.83
CA LEU A 258 4.83 -14.01 5.83
C LEU A 258 5.68 -15.18 6.34
N ASP A 259 5.22 -15.88 7.38
CA ASP A 259 5.88 -17.08 7.92
C ASP A 259 5.93 -18.20 6.89
N SER A 260 4.81 -18.50 6.23
CA SER A 260 4.71 -19.55 5.21
C SER A 260 5.66 -19.30 4.04
N HIS A 261 5.88 -18.03 3.68
CA HIS A 261 6.82 -17.59 2.64
C HIS A 261 8.26 -17.38 3.16
N ARG A 262 8.52 -17.63 4.47
CA ARG A 262 9.83 -17.43 5.11
C ARG A 262 10.35 -16.01 4.95
N ILE A 263 9.46 -15.01 5.12
CA ILE A 263 9.79 -13.60 5.08
C ILE A 263 9.93 -13.12 6.51
N ALA A 264 11.13 -12.65 6.87
CA ALA A 264 11.38 -12.08 8.19
C ALA A 264 10.53 -10.82 8.38
N HIS A 265 9.79 -10.75 9.48
CA HIS A 265 8.90 -9.63 9.78
C HIS A 265 8.84 -9.34 11.28
N GLU A 266 8.36 -8.16 11.62
CA GLU A 266 8.09 -7.74 12.99
C GLU A 266 6.58 -7.64 13.20
N THR A 267 6.09 -8.17 14.32
CA THR A 267 4.66 -8.04 14.66
C THR A 267 4.40 -6.79 15.50
N ARG A 268 3.21 -6.21 15.32
CA ARG A 268 2.68 -5.11 16.14
C ARG A 268 1.38 -5.52 16.81
N PRO A 269 1.11 -4.99 18.02
CA PRO A 269 -0.09 -5.38 18.77
C PRO A 269 -1.38 -4.81 18.16
N ASP A 270 -1.29 -3.69 17.47
CA ASP A 270 -2.42 -2.99 16.89
C ASP A 270 -2.10 -2.44 15.49
N LEU A 271 -3.17 -2.18 14.74
CA LEU A 271 -3.10 -1.74 13.34
C LEU A 271 -2.62 -0.29 13.21
N ASP A 272 -2.92 0.57 14.15
CA ASP A 272 -2.52 1.98 14.11
C ASP A 272 -1.01 2.12 14.33
N THR A 273 -0.46 1.40 15.29
CA THR A 273 0.99 1.33 15.50
C THR A 273 1.69 0.84 14.23
N LEU A 274 1.11 -0.16 13.54
CA LEU A 274 1.68 -0.72 12.32
C LEU A 274 1.78 0.34 11.21
N VAL A 275 0.70 1.09 10.94
CA VAL A 275 0.67 2.16 9.91
C VAL A 275 1.55 3.34 10.31
N ASN A 276 1.56 3.74 11.58
CA ASN A 276 2.41 4.82 12.09
C ASN A 276 3.90 4.48 11.97
N ASP A 277 4.30 3.25 12.23
CA ASP A 277 5.69 2.80 12.07
C ASP A 277 6.13 2.79 10.60
N LEU A 278 5.22 2.48 9.66
CA LEU A 278 5.47 2.62 8.24
C LEU A 278 5.66 4.10 7.84
N ASP A 279 4.77 5.00 8.29
CA ASP A 279 4.85 6.42 7.97
C ASP A 279 6.11 7.07 8.58
N ALA A 280 6.49 6.68 9.78
CA ALA A 280 7.73 7.09 10.43
C ALA A 280 9.00 6.52 9.75
N GLY A 281 8.87 5.54 8.86
CA GLY A 281 9.98 4.88 8.16
C GLY A 281 10.75 3.88 9.02
N LYS A 282 10.20 3.43 10.14
CA LYS A 282 10.75 2.31 10.93
C LYS A 282 10.56 0.98 10.20
N LEU A 283 9.43 0.85 9.48
CA LEU A 283 9.13 -0.26 8.59
C LEU A 283 9.29 0.20 7.12
N GLY A 284 9.73 -0.70 6.26
CA GLY A 284 9.85 -0.48 4.82
C GLY A 284 8.60 -0.88 4.05
N ALA A 285 7.86 -1.85 4.58
CA ALA A 285 6.56 -2.32 4.09
C ALA A 285 5.72 -2.86 5.25
N ILE A 286 4.42 -2.84 5.09
CA ILE A 286 3.49 -3.56 5.97
C ILE A 286 2.60 -4.47 5.12
N VAL A 287 2.30 -5.63 5.67
CA VAL A 287 1.39 -6.60 5.08
C VAL A 287 0.16 -6.70 5.98
N SER A 288 -0.99 -6.40 5.43
CA SER A 288 -2.28 -6.45 6.12
C SER A 288 -3.41 -6.52 5.10
N ASP A 289 -4.64 -6.61 5.55
CA ASP A 289 -5.80 -6.70 4.67
C ASP A 289 -6.03 -5.40 3.89
N ALA A 290 -6.33 -5.55 2.61
CA ALA A 290 -6.52 -4.43 1.69
C ALA A 290 -7.60 -3.46 2.15
N ALA A 291 -8.72 -3.96 2.64
CA ALA A 291 -9.84 -3.14 3.12
C ALA A 291 -9.40 -2.19 4.24
N PHE A 292 -8.67 -2.70 5.24
CA PHE A 292 -8.10 -1.89 6.31
C PHE A 292 -7.08 -0.87 5.78
N LEU A 293 -6.08 -1.32 5.02
CA LEU A 293 -5.01 -0.46 4.53
C LEU A 293 -5.55 0.69 3.67
N GLN A 294 -6.47 0.39 2.75
CA GLN A 294 -7.08 1.39 1.88
C GLN A 294 -7.90 2.41 2.68
N TYR A 295 -8.72 1.93 3.61
CA TYR A 295 -9.54 2.80 4.47
C TYR A 295 -8.65 3.71 5.33
N ARG A 296 -7.69 3.14 6.07
CA ARG A 296 -6.85 3.88 7.03
C ARG A 296 -5.95 4.89 6.35
N ILE A 297 -5.33 4.51 5.23
CA ILE A 297 -4.47 5.42 4.47
C ILE A 297 -5.31 6.53 3.81
N LYS A 298 -6.49 6.22 3.27
CA LYS A 298 -7.40 7.20 2.68
C LYS A 298 -7.85 8.22 3.72
N LEU A 299 -8.30 7.76 4.89
CA LEU A 299 -8.72 8.61 6.00
C LEU A 299 -7.58 9.50 6.49
N GLY A 300 -6.39 8.93 6.70
CA GLY A 300 -5.20 9.68 7.10
C GLY A 300 -4.81 10.74 6.08
N LYS A 301 -4.88 10.45 4.78
CA LYS A 301 -4.61 11.44 3.72
C LYS A 301 -5.59 12.61 3.77
N GLN A 302 -6.86 12.37 4.05
CA GLN A 302 -7.87 13.43 4.23
C GLN A 302 -7.55 14.33 5.44
N GLN A 303 -6.98 13.76 6.50
CA GLN A 303 -6.53 14.48 7.70
C GLN A 303 -5.14 15.11 7.55
N GLY A 304 -4.50 14.97 6.38
CA GLY A 304 -3.16 15.50 6.11
C GLY A 304 -2.01 14.60 6.55
N MET A 305 -2.30 13.41 7.09
CA MET A 305 -1.34 12.36 7.46
C MET A 305 -1.10 11.38 6.29
N TYR A 306 -0.15 10.47 6.41
CA TYR A 306 0.10 9.34 5.51
C TYR A 306 0.22 9.69 4.03
N LYS A 307 0.65 10.94 3.71
CA LYS A 307 0.71 11.45 2.32
C LYS A 307 1.62 10.64 1.42
N SER A 308 2.63 10.03 2.02
CA SER A 308 3.63 9.21 1.34
C SER A 308 3.30 7.72 1.33
N LEU A 309 2.20 7.29 1.96
CA LEU A 309 1.83 5.89 1.98
C LEU A 309 0.98 5.52 0.77
N THR A 310 1.21 4.34 0.22
CA THR A 310 0.40 3.77 -0.86
C THR A 310 0.24 2.27 -0.66
N VAL A 311 -0.94 1.76 -1.02
CA VAL A 311 -1.21 0.34 -1.12
C VAL A 311 -0.82 -0.10 -2.53
N LEU A 312 -0.05 -1.17 -2.64
CA LEU A 312 0.39 -1.70 -3.92
C LEU A 312 -0.77 -2.40 -4.66
N PRO A 313 -0.83 -2.31 -6.00
CA PRO A 313 -1.97 -2.77 -6.78
C PRO A 313 -1.90 -4.28 -7.11
N TYR A 314 -1.53 -5.12 -6.15
CA TYR A 314 -1.55 -6.56 -6.32
C TYR A 314 -2.09 -7.26 -5.07
N GLU A 315 -2.83 -8.32 -5.32
CA GLU A 315 -3.49 -9.14 -4.34
C GLU A 315 -2.59 -10.34 -4.01
N LEU A 316 -2.34 -10.59 -2.72
CA LEU A 316 -1.49 -11.70 -2.29
C LEU A 316 -2.31 -12.95 -2.03
N GLU A 317 -3.25 -12.88 -1.11
CA GLU A 317 -4.06 -14.01 -0.67
C GLU A 317 -5.49 -13.55 -0.41
N ALA A 318 -6.47 -14.31 -0.91
CA ALA A 318 -7.88 -14.00 -0.69
C ALA A 318 -8.24 -14.20 0.80
N GLN A 319 -9.05 -13.30 1.32
CA GLN A 319 -9.51 -13.29 2.70
C GLN A 319 -11.02 -13.19 2.76
N ASN A 320 -11.66 -14.00 3.60
CA ASN A 320 -13.10 -14.04 3.79
C ASN A 320 -13.42 -13.75 5.24
N TYR A 321 -14.06 -12.63 5.54
CA TYR A 321 -14.42 -12.28 6.91
C TYR A 321 -15.75 -12.88 7.31
N ALA A 322 -15.79 -13.45 8.52
CA ALA A 322 -16.98 -14.03 9.11
C ALA A 322 -17.06 -13.72 10.61
N PHE A 323 -18.22 -13.84 11.18
CA PHE A 323 -18.38 -13.85 12.63
C PHE A 323 -17.82 -15.14 13.21
N VAL A 324 -17.13 -15.01 14.34
CA VAL A 324 -16.57 -16.13 15.07
C VAL A 324 -17.64 -16.67 16.03
N LEU A 325 -17.76 -17.96 16.11
CA LEU A 325 -18.70 -18.66 16.98
C LEU A 325 -17.97 -19.80 17.71
N GLU A 326 -18.47 -20.17 18.88
CA GLU A 326 -18.04 -21.40 19.54
C GLU A 326 -18.31 -22.62 18.65
N GLN A 327 -17.44 -23.62 18.69
CA GLN A 327 -17.62 -24.84 17.92
C GLN A 327 -18.92 -25.56 18.32
N GLY A 328 -19.76 -25.85 17.32
CA GLY A 328 -21.07 -26.45 17.56
C GLY A 328 -22.14 -25.46 18.07
N SER A 329 -21.93 -24.16 17.92
CA SER A 329 -22.86 -23.12 18.37
C SER A 329 -24.27 -23.32 17.78
N PRO A 330 -25.32 -23.40 18.61
CA PRO A 330 -26.69 -23.53 18.12
C PRO A 330 -27.18 -22.28 17.38
N LEU A 331 -26.51 -21.14 17.54
CA LEU A 331 -26.87 -19.88 16.89
C LEU A 331 -26.39 -19.81 15.43
N ARG A 332 -25.46 -20.66 14.99
CA ARG A 332 -24.80 -20.60 13.69
C ARG A 332 -25.78 -20.56 12.52
N GLU A 333 -26.76 -21.49 12.50
CA GLU A 333 -27.69 -21.60 11.38
C GLU A 333 -28.67 -20.41 11.31
N ASP A 334 -29.10 -19.90 12.48
CA ASP A 334 -29.99 -18.76 12.56
C ASP A 334 -29.27 -17.47 12.16
N ILE A 335 -28.05 -17.26 12.63
CA ILE A 335 -27.17 -16.17 12.23
C ILE A 335 -26.93 -16.23 10.73
N ASN A 336 -26.60 -17.39 10.16
CA ASN A 336 -26.34 -17.55 8.73
C ASN A 336 -27.56 -17.18 7.85
N ARG A 337 -28.76 -17.61 8.25
CA ARG A 337 -29.99 -17.26 7.53
C ARG A 337 -30.27 -15.76 7.58
N SER A 338 -30.17 -15.15 8.76
CA SER A 338 -30.39 -13.72 8.93
C SER A 338 -29.31 -12.91 8.16
N LEU A 339 -28.04 -13.32 8.26
CA LEU A 339 -26.93 -12.71 7.53
C LEU A 339 -27.18 -12.64 6.02
N LEU A 340 -27.64 -13.74 5.41
CA LEU A 340 -27.97 -13.78 3.99
C LEU A 340 -29.12 -12.82 3.65
N MET A 341 -30.14 -12.69 4.51
CA MET A 341 -31.25 -11.74 4.30
C MET A 341 -30.79 -10.28 4.44
N VAL A 342 -29.93 -9.98 5.42
CA VAL A 342 -29.42 -8.61 5.63
C VAL A 342 -28.51 -8.19 4.49
N ARG A 343 -27.65 -9.07 3.99
CA ARG A 343 -26.68 -8.74 2.92
C ARG A 343 -27.33 -8.35 1.59
N ILE A 344 -28.54 -8.81 1.28
CA ILE A 344 -29.26 -8.42 0.05
C ILE A 344 -29.98 -7.08 0.18
N LYS A 345 -30.14 -6.54 1.40
CA LYS A 345 -30.80 -5.25 1.64
C LYS A 345 -29.99 -4.11 1.02
N ARG A 346 -30.69 -3.06 0.60
CA ARG A 346 -30.07 -1.87 -0.02
C ARG A 346 -29.16 -1.14 0.96
N GLU A 347 -29.59 -1.07 2.22
CA GLU A 347 -28.88 -0.39 3.31
C GLU A 347 -27.48 -0.94 3.53
N TRP A 348 -27.33 -2.27 3.48
CA TRP A 348 -26.04 -2.93 3.55
C TRP A 348 -25.10 -2.50 2.42
N ARG A 349 -25.59 -2.50 1.18
CA ARG A 349 -24.80 -2.09 0.01
C ARG A 349 -24.41 -0.61 0.06
N GLU A 350 -25.28 0.26 0.58
CA GLU A 350 -24.97 1.66 0.79
C GLU A 350 -23.86 1.85 1.83
N ARG A 351 -23.91 1.11 2.95
CA ARG A 351 -22.85 1.11 3.97
C ARG A 351 -21.53 0.62 3.42
N LEU A 352 -21.51 -0.47 2.64
CA LEU A 352 -20.26 -0.94 2.01
C LEU A 352 -19.63 0.14 1.13
N ARG A 353 -20.44 0.85 0.32
CA ARG A 353 -19.95 1.93 -0.54
C ARG A 353 -19.40 3.10 0.26
N GLU A 354 -20.04 3.46 1.34
CA GLU A 354 -19.63 4.55 2.22
C GLU A 354 -18.21 4.32 2.77
N TYR A 355 -17.96 3.13 3.29
CA TYR A 355 -16.70 2.79 3.94
C TYR A 355 -15.60 2.33 2.97
N LEU A 356 -15.94 1.45 2.02
CA LEU A 356 -14.98 0.78 1.14
C LEU A 356 -14.94 1.38 -0.28
N GLY A 357 -15.90 2.23 -0.64
CA GLY A 357 -16.00 2.84 -1.96
C GLY A 357 -16.74 1.97 -2.99
N GLU A 358 -16.86 2.49 -4.23
CA GLU A 358 -17.66 1.85 -5.29
C GLU A 358 -17.13 0.50 -5.80
N HIS A 359 -15.86 0.19 -5.52
CA HIS A 359 -15.20 -1.06 -5.96
C HIS A 359 -15.40 -2.23 -5.00
N ALA A 360 -16.16 -2.06 -3.92
CA ALA A 360 -16.40 -3.07 -2.89
C ALA A 360 -17.63 -3.96 -3.13
N LEU A 361 -18.17 -3.99 -4.36
CA LEU A 361 -19.38 -4.74 -4.72
C LEU A 361 -19.10 -5.74 -5.82
#